data_2b1a5d626eb7b9895cabd3387fa2a651
#
_entry.id   2b1a5d626eb7b9895cabd3387fa2a651
#
_cell.length_a   1.000
_cell.length_b   1.000
_cell.length_c   1.000
_cell.angle_alpha   90.00
_cell.angle_beta   90.00
_cell.angle_gamma   90.00
#
_symmetry.space_group_name_H-M   'P 1'
#
loop_
_entity.id
_entity.type
_entity.pdbx_description
1 polymer ?
#
loop_
_entity_poly.entity_id
_entity_poly.type
_entity_poly.pdbx_seq_one_letter_code
_entity_poly.pdbx_strand_id
1 'polypeptide(L)'
;GLGDVYKRQIKNGGSWDPIVKNNPNTFKQLFTIADPSWEFQIFIHPTGKYAYFGVINNHYFMRSDYDEIKKEFITPYNFVGGYKQSGYRDDVGTEARMNNPCQGVFVKNLDYTGEEEYDFYFVDRLNFCVRKVTPEGIVSTYAGRGASTSLADGNQWGTDDGDLREVARFRDVSGLVYDDAKEMFYVHDQVGHTIRTISMEQEENVAGDENIPEDESTVESNE
;
A
#
# COMPACT_ATOMS: atom_id res chain seq x y z
N GLY A 1 -13.87 12.34 6.43
CA GLY A 1 -14.61 12.96 5.32
C GLY A 1 -14.24 14.42 5.17
N LEU A 2 -14.35 14.97 3.97
CA LEU A 2 -14.12 16.39 3.65
C LEU A 2 -14.85 17.36 4.60
N GLY A 3 -15.90 16.93 5.29
CA GLY A 3 -16.64 17.71 6.28
C GLY A 3 -15.86 18.06 7.56
N ASP A 4 -14.82 17.31 7.91
CA ASP A 4 -14.08 17.56 9.16
C ASP A 4 -12.93 18.54 8.99
N VAL A 5 -12.39 18.69 7.79
CA VAL A 5 -11.36 19.69 7.50
C VAL A 5 -11.93 21.11 7.65
N TYR A 6 -13.18 21.30 7.26
CA TYR A 6 -13.87 22.60 7.43
C TYR A 6 -14.42 22.83 8.83
N LYS A 7 -14.63 21.79 9.65
CA LYS A 7 -15.13 21.93 11.02
C LYS A 7 -14.08 22.41 12.03
N ARG A 8 -12.81 22.38 11.68
CA ARG A 8 -11.72 22.93 12.51
C ARG A 8 -11.50 24.43 12.38
N GLN A 9 -12.27 25.09 11.54
CA GLN A 9 -12.34 26.56 11.59
C GLN A 9 -13.03 26.94 12.89
N ILE A 10 -12.33 27.63 13.77
CA ILE A 10 -12.85 28.04 15.07
C ILE A 10 -14.01 29.00 14.83
N LYS A 11 -15.21 28.60 15.27
CA LYS A 11 -16.39 29.43 15.19
C LYS A 11 -16.41 30.35 16.42
N ASN A 12 -15.83 31.53 16.29
CA ASN A 12 -16.01 32.60 17.27
C ASN A 12 -17.27 33.39 16.94
N GLY A 13 -18.28 33.34 17.84
CA GLY A 13 -19.43 34.21 17.79
C GLY A 13 -20.31 34.16 16.53
N GLY A 14 -20.28 33.03 15.79
CA GLY A 14 -21.15 32.84 14.62
C GLY A 14 -20.53 33.20 13.25
N SER A 15 -19.33 33.80 13.21
CA SER A 15 -18.57 33.99 11.97
C SER A 15 -17.40 33.01 11.86
N TRP A 16 -17.04 32.66 10.64
CA TRP A 16 -15.84 31.90 10.38
C TRP A 16 -14.65 32.82 10.34
N ASP A 17 -13.65 32.59 11.19
CA ASP A 17 -12.40 33.32 11.06
C ASP A 17 -11.77 32.94 9.71
N PRO A 18 -11.43 33.89 8.86
CA PRO A 18 -10.71 33.62 7.64
C PRO A 18 -9.38 32.94 7.98
N ILE A 19 -8.99 31.96 7.22
CA ILE A 19 -7.61 31.42 7.28
C ILE A 19 -6.70 32.62 7.07
N VAL A 20 -6.03 33.08 8.13
CA VAL A 20 -5.14 34.22 8.07
C VAL A 20 -3.96 33.84 7.20
N LYS A 21 -3.98 34.31 5.96
CA LYS A 21 -2.81 34.17 5.07
C LYS A 21 -1.63 34.84 5.78
N ASN A 22 -0.53 34.11 5.90
CA ASN A 22 0.73 34.55 6.52
C ASN A 22 0.76 34.56 8.05
N ASN A 23 -0.09 33.81 8.75
CA ASN A 23 0.18 33.51 10.15
C ASN A 23 1.44 32.64 10.25
N PRO A 24 2.55 33.09 10.84
CA PRO A 24 3.79 32.33 10.95
C PRO A 24 3.64 31.02 11.73
N ASN A 25 2.56 30.88 12.49
CA ASN A 25 2.23 29.64 13.23
C ASN A 25 1.40 28.65 12.40
N THR A 26 0.96 28.98 11.18
CA THR A 26 0.10 28.13 10.34
C THR A 26 0.87 27.42 9.24
N PHE A 27 1.98 28.00 8.78
CA PHE A 27 2.84 27.41 7.75
C PHE A 27 4.29 27.48 8.21
N LYS A 28 4.94 26.31 8.24
CA LYS A 28 6.38 26.21 8.52
C LYS A 28 7.00 25.29 7.47
N GLN A 29 8.03 25.78 6.80
CA GLN A 29 8.87 24.92 5.98
C GLN A 29 9.74 24.09 6.89
N LEU A 30 9.64 22.76 6.80
CA LEU A 30 10.43 21.84 7.60
C LEU A 30 11.79 21.56 6.97
N PHE A 31 11.79 21.24 5.67
CA PHE A 31 13.00 20.94 4.90
C PHE A 31 12.76 21.20 3.42
N THR A 32 13.84 21.22 2.66
CA THR A 32 13.82 21.23 1.20
C THR A 32 14.44 19.93 0.73
N ILE A 33 13.78 19.27 -0.20
CA ILE A 33 14.32 18.12 -0.89
C ILE A 33 14.92 18.61 -2.20
N ALA A 34 16.16 18.29 -2.47
CA ALA A 34 16.99 18.96 -3.47
C ALA A 34 16.83 18.49 -4.93
N ASP A 35 15.84 17.67 -5.24
CA ASP A 35 15.68 17.16 -6.61
C ASP A 35 14.48 17.85 -7.30
N PRO A 36 14.65 18.60 -8.39
CA PRO A 36 13.61 19.49 -8.92
C PRO A 36 12.59 18.84 -9.86
N SER A 37 12.63 17.54 -10.07
CA SER A 37 11.87 16.93 -11.18
C SER A 37 10.85 15.90 -10.76
N TRP A 38 9.92 16.21 -9.77
CA TRP A 38 9.19 15.11 -9.21
C TRP A 38 7.75 15.24 -8.85
N GLU A 39 7.14 14.05 -8.87
CA GLU A 39 5.91 13.76 -8.18
C GLU A 39 6.23 13.19 -6.80
N PHE A 40 5.70 13.82 -5.75
CA PHE A 40 5.81 13.35 -4.38
C PHE A 40 4.50 12.86 -3.85
N GLN A 41 4.63 11.86 -2.98
CA GLN A 41 3.54 11.44 -2.10
C GLN A 41 4.06 11.30 -0.68
N ILE A 42 3.21 11.61 0.30
CA ILE A 42 3.54 11.60 1.72
C ILE A 42 2.63 10.61 2.42
N PHE A 43 3.24 9.71 3.19
CA PHE A 43 2.55 8.70 3.98
C PHE A 43 3.01 8.79 5.43
N ILE A 44 2.13 9.23 6.33
CA ILE A 44 2.45 9.32 7.75
C ILE A 44 2.14 7.96 8.40
N HIS A 45 3.12 7.42 9.13
CA HIS A 45 2.93 6.21 9.91
C HIS A 45 1.80 6.38 10.93
N PRO A 46 0.94 5.38 11.18
CA PRO A 46 -0.20 5.51 12.08
C PRO A 46 0.13 5.98 13.50
N THR A 47 1.33 5.68 14.00
CA THR A 47 1.81 6.19 15.30
C THR A 47 2.27 7.65 15.27
N GLY A 48 2.44 8.24 14.07
CA GLY A 48 2.99 9.58 13.89
C GLY A 48 4.51 9.68 14.08
N LYS A 49 5.21 8.60 14.39
CA LYS A 49 6.66 8.61 14.69
C LYS A 49 7.56 8.83 13.48
N TYR A 50 7.08 8.50 12.28
CA TYR A 50 7.81 8.74 11.04
C TYR A 50 6.87 8.88 9.85
N ALA A 51 7.41 9.33 8.73
CA ALA A 51 6.71 9.42 7.46
C ALA A 51 7.59 8.89 6.32
N TYR A 52 6.94 8.30 5.31
CA TYR A 52 7.59 7.99 4.05
C TYR A 52 7.24 9.03 3.00
N PHE A 53 8.20 9.30 2.13
CA PHE A 53 8.06 10.21 1.00
C PHE A 53 8.38 9.43 -0.27
N GLY A 54 7.35 9.14 -1.07
CA GLY A 54 7.53 8.51 -2.36
C GLY A 54 8.09 9.51 -3.37
N VAL A 55 9.26 9.21 -3.93
CA VAL A 55 9.89 9.99 -5.00
C VAL A 55 9.70 9.22 -6.29
N ILE A 56 8.50 9.38 -6.88
CA ILE A 56 7.95 8.48 -7.91
C ILE A 56 8.88 8.35 -9.12
N ASN A 57 9.25 9.47 -9.73
CA ASN A 57 10.07 9.49 -10.95
C ASN A 57 11.54 9.11 -10.74
N ASN A 58 11.97 9.00 -9.48
CA ASN A 58 13.33 8.61 -9.12
C ASN A 58 13.40 7.26 -8.40
N HIS A 59 12.27 6.54 -8.33
CA HIS A 59 12.15 5.12 -8.02
C HIS A 59 12.56 4.72 -6.60
N TYR A 60 12.30 5.59 -5.58
CA TYR A 60 12.65 5.29 -4.20
C TYR A 60 11.70 5.96 -3.19
N PHE A 61 11.77 5.50 -1.95
CA PHE A 61 11.16 6.17 -0.80
C PHE A 61 12.22 6.72 0.14
N MET A 62 11.96 7.92 0.63
CA MET A 62 12.68 8.50 1.76
C MET A 62 11.88 8.25 3.04
N ARG A 63 12.58 8.23 4.19
CA ARG A 63 11.98 8.25 5.53
C ARG A 63 12.39 9.51 6.27
N SER A 64 11.45 10.09 7.00
CA SER A 64 11.69 11.16 7.95
C SER A 64 11.11 10.77 9.30
N ASP A 65 11.93 10.77 10.33
CA ASP A 65 11.49 10.49 11.69
C ASP A 65 10.96 11.76 12.36
N TYR A 66 10.03 11.61 13.30
CA TYR A 66 9.47 12.73 14.06
C TYR A 66 10.32 13.02 15.28
N ASP A 67 10.77 14.26 15.41
CA ASP A 67 11.51 14.74 16.57
C ASP A 67 10.52 15.22 17.65
N GLU A 68 10.39 14.45 18.72
CA GLU A 68 9.47 14.75 19.82
C GLU A 68 9.83 16.03 20.59
N ILE A 69 11.09 16.44 20.56
CA ILE A 69 11.56 17.67 21.23
C ILE A 69 11.22 18.89 20.38
N LYS A 70 11.56 18.82 19.11
CA LYS A 70 11.30 19.91 18.15
C LYS A 70 9.84 19.97 17.69
N LYS A 71 9.07 18.89 17.90
CA LYS A 71 7.71 18.72 17.45
C LYS A 71 7.55 18.86 15.92
N GLU A 72 8.46 18.24 15.18
CA GLU A 72 8.48 18.27 13.72
C GLU A 72 9.19 17.05 13.12
N PHE A 73 8.89 16.77 11.85
CA PHE A 73 9.65 15.79 11.07
C PHE A 73 11.02 16.36 10.70
N ILE A 74 12.06 15.54 10.85
CA ILE A 74 13.45 15.93 10.52
C ILE A 74 13.73 15.75 9.02
N THR A 75 14.90 16.23 8.58
CA THR A 75 15.34 16.05 7.18
C THR A 75 15.33 14.57 6.79
N PRO A 76 14.60 14.21 5.70
CA PRO A 76 14.48 12.83 5.30
C PRO A 76 15.76 12.26 4.70
N TYR A 77 15.90 10.94 4.79
CA TYR A 77 16.99 10.18 4.19
C TYR A 77 16.45 9.07 3.27
N ASN A 78 17.28 8.60 2.35
CA ASN A 78 16.90 7.49 1.46
C ASN A 78 16.72 6.23 2.29
N PHE A 79 15.53 5.63 2.19
CA PHE A 79 15.16 4.49 3.01
C PHE A 79 15.17 3.19 2.19
N VAL A 80 14.35 3.11 1.16
CA VAL A 80 14.27 1.93 0.27
C VAL A 80 14.23 2.37 -1.20
N GLY A 81 14.85 1.56 -2.06
CA GLY A 81 14.95 1.83 -3.49
C GLY A 81 16.21 2.58 -3.88
N GLY A 82 16.75 2.26 -5.04
CA GLY A 82 17.96 2.89 -5.57
C GLY A 82 17.65 4.27 -6.18
N TYR A 83 18.31 5.32 -5.69
CA TYR A 83 18.16 6.68 -6.23
C TYR A 83 18.43 6.73 -7.73
N LYS A 84 17.41 7.12 -8.52
CA LYS A 84 17.45 7.17 -10.00
C LYS A 84 17.75 5.81 -10.67
N GLN A 85 17.49 4.71 -9.98
CA GLN A 85 17.75 3.37 -10.48
C GLN A 85 16.44 2.58 -10.56
N SER A 86 15.75 2.69 -11.69
CA SER A 86 14.56 1.88 -11.94
C SER A 86 14.92 0.40 -12.10
N GLY A 87 13.97 -0.47 -11.79
CA GLY A 87 14.11 -1.91 -11.98
C GLY A 87 13.12 -2.69 -11.13
N TYR A 88 13.30 -3.99 -11.10
CA TYR A 88 12.49 -4.90 -10.29
C TYR A 88 13.43 -5.84 -9.52
N ARG A 89 13.55 -5.63 -8.22
CA ARG A 89 14.33 -6.48 -7.33
C ARG A 89 13.80 -6.36 -5.90
N ASP A 90 13.41 -7.47 -5.33
CA ASP A 90 13.15 -7.60 -3.90
C ASP A 90 14.49 -7.65 -3.17
N ASP A 91 14.69 -6.76 -2.20
CA ASP A 91 15.94 -6.65 -1.45
C ASP A 91 15.76 -5.74 -0.23
N VAL A 92 16.82 -5.46 0.51
CA VAL A 92 16.81 -4.61 1.69
C VAL A 92 17.30 -3.19 1.35
N GLY A 93 16.59 -2.20 1.87
CA GLY A 93 17.00 -0.79 1.80
C GLY A 93 17.21 -0.31 0.36
N THR A 94 18.31 0.38 0.15
CA THR A 94 18.65 0.98 -1.16
C THR A 94 19.09 -0.03 -2.22
N GLU A 95 19.22 -1.31 -1.86
CA GLU A 95 19.50 -2.37 -2.82
C GLU A 95 18.25 -2.85 -3.57
N ALA A 96 17.06 -2.64 -3.03
CA ALA A 96 15.81 -2.88 -3.73
C ALA A 96 15.71 -2.02 -5.01
N ARG A 97 14.99 -2.51 -6.00
CA ARG A 97 14.69 -1.76 -7.22
C ARG A 97 13.19 -1.70 -7.45
N MET A 98 12.72 -0.50 -7.75
CA MET A 98 11.32 -0.18 -8.01
C MET A 98 11.22 0.62 -9.32
N ASN A 99 10.02 0.73 -9.87
CA ASN A 99 9.81 1.51 -11.08
C ASN A 99 8.51 2.32 -10.99
N ASN A 100 8.65 3.60 -10.71
CA ASN A 100 7.56 4.54 -10.41
C ASN A 100 6.68 4.08 -9.22
N PRO A 101 7.28 3.83 -8.02
CA PRO A 101 6.51 3.48 -6.84
C PRO A 101 5.62 4.65 -6.43
N CYS A 102 4.34 4.39 -6.27
CA CYS A 102 3.35 5.41 -5.91
C CYS A 102 2.29 4.80 -5.00
N GLN A 103 1.36 5.62 -4.52
CA GLN A 103 0.24 5.21 -3.68
C GLN A 103 0.56 4.05 -2.72
N GLY A 104 0.35 4.28 -1.43
CA GLY A 104 0.61 3.24 -0.45
C GLY A 104 -0.19 3.45 0.82
N VAL A 105 -0.20 2.44 1.65
CA VAL A 105 -0.93 2.40 2.91
C VAL A 105 -0.16 1.57 3.93
N PHE A 106 -0.16 2.04 5.17
CA PHE A 106 0.32 1.26 6.31
C PHE A 106 -0.77 0.31 6.77
N VAL A 107 -0.44 -0.98 6.89
CA VAL A 107 -1.34 -2.02 7.37
C VAL A 107 -0.71 -2.66 8.60
N LYS A 108 -1.50 -2.78 9.67
CA LYS A 108 -1.04 -3.40 10.90
C LYS A 108 -0.69 -4.87 10.66
N ASN A 109 0.49 -5.27 11.12
CA ASN A 109 0.94 -6.66 11.06
C ASN A 109 0.97 -7.22 12.48
N LEU A 110 0.09 -8.18 12.74
CA LEU A 110 -0.10 -8.78 14.08
C LEU A 110 1.03 -9.73 14.49
N ASP A 111 1.91 -10.10 13.55
CA ASP A 111 3.08 -10.94 13.84
C ASP A 111 4.21 -10.14 14.51
N TYR A 112 4.15 -8.82 14.44
CA TYR A 112 5.12 -7.96 15.10
C TYR A 112 4.77 -7.73 16.57
N THR A 113 5.80 -7.75 17.40
CA THR A 113 5.70 -7.38 18.82
C THR A 113 6.42 -6.05 19.02
N GLY A 114 5.67 -4.97 19.22
CA GLY A 114 6.26 -3.66 19.47
C GLY A 114 5.46 -2.49 18.87
N GLU A 115 6.09 -1.31 18.90
CA GLU A 115 5.41 -0.08 18.47
C GLU A 115 5.38 0.11 16.94
N GLU A 116 6.25 -0.57 16.20
CA GLU A 116 6.32 -0.53 14.73
C GLU A 116 5.63 -1.76 14.13
N GLU A 117 4.34 -1.92 14.43
CA GLU A 117 3.53 -3.08 14.07
C GLU A 117 2.90 -2.94 12.66
N TYR A 118 3.51 -2.19 11.74
CA TYR A 118 2.93 -1.91 10.44
C TYR A 118 3.89 -2.20 9.30
N ASP A 119 3.42 -2.97 8.34
CA ASP A 119 4.03 -3.02 7.01
C ASP A 119 3.49 -1.88 6.15
N PHE A 120 4.30 -1.38 5.23
CA PHE A 120 3.86 -0.42 4.24
C PHE A 120 3.69 -1.09 2.88
N TYR A 121 2.45 -1.12 2.40
CA TYR A 121 2.11 -1.65 1.08
C TYR A 121 2.04 -0.51 0.07
N PHE A 122 2.60 -0.71 -1.10
CA PHE A 122 2.62 0.33 -2.14
C PHE A 122 2.50 -0.27 -3.55
N VAL A 123 2.05 0.57 -4.46
CA VAL A 123 1.99 0.27 -5.88
C VAL A 123 3.36 0.50 -6.51
N ASP A 124 3.92 -0.50 -7.15
CA ASP A 124 5.11 -0.40 -8.01
C ASP A 124 4.64 -0.39 -9.47
N ARG A 125 4.23 0.81 -9.92
CA ARG A 125 3.36 1.03 -11.07
C ARG A 125 3.87 0.41 -12.36
N LEU A 126 5.10 0.71 -12.75
CA LEU A 126 5.70 0.21 -13.99
C LEU A 126 6.32 -1.18 -13.85
N ASN A 127 6.22 -1.77 -12.66
CA ASN A 127 6.48 -3.17 -12.41
C ASN A 127 5.19 -4.00 -12.29
N PHE A 128 4.02 -3.37 -12.46
CA PHE A 128 2.71 -4.02 -12.52
C PHE A 128 2.40 -4.88 -11.28
N CYS A 129 2.76 -4.40 -10.10
CA CYS A 129 2.58 -5.16 -8.87
C CYS A 129 2.35 -4.26 -7.65
N VAL A 130 1.83 -4.88 -6.60
CA VAL A 130 1.81 -4.34 -5.25
C VAL A 130 2.97 -4.94 -4.47
N ARG A 131 3.72 -4.10 -3.78
CA ARG A 131 4.86 -4.52 -2.97
C ARG A 131 4.68 -4.12 -1.52
N LYS A 132 5.46 -4.72 -0.66
CA LYS A 132 5.47 -4.52 0.78
C LYS A 132 6.86 -4.08 1.24
N VAL A 133 6.90 -3.16 2.22
CA VAL A 133 8.12 -2.76 2.94
C VAL A 133 7.90 -2.99 4.43
N THR A 134 8.80 -3.73 5.07
CA THR A 134 8.81 -3.87 6.53
C THR A 134 9.42 -2.64 7.22
N PRO A 135 9.23 -2.44 8.53
CA PRO A 135 9.87 -1.35 9.29
C PRO A 135 11.40 -1.31 9.13
N GLU A 136 12.04 -2.47 8.93
CA GLU A 136 13.50 -2.61 8.74
C GLU A 136 13.93 -2.28 7.30
N GLY A 137 12.98 -2.06 6.38
CA GLY A 137 13.27 -1.74 4.99
C GLY A 137 13.44 -2.95 4.08
N ILE A 138 12.88 -4.10 4.43
CA ILE A 138 12.85 -5.27 3.55
C ILE A 138 11.72 -5.07 2.54
N VAL A 139 12.06 -5.01 1.26
CA VAL A 139 11.11 -4.87 0.15
C VAL A 139 10.84 -6.24 -0.46
N SER A 140 9.56 -6.60 -0.57
CA SER A 140 9.11 -7.83 -1.20
C SER A 140 7.90 -7.60 -2.09
N THR A 141 7.69 -8.45 -3.09
CA THR A 141 6.49 -8.41 -3.93
C THR A 141 5.34 -9.12 -3.23
N TYR A 142 4.22 -8.42 -3.07
CA TYR A 142 3.04 -8.93 -2.39
C TYR A 142 2.02 -9.52 -3.36
N ALA A 143 1.61 -8.77 -4.39
CA ALA A 143 0.65 -9.24 -5.39
C ALA A 143 1.04 -8.79 -6.79
N GLY A 144 0.72 -9.61 -7.79
CA GLY A 144 1.19 -9.47 -9.16
C GLY A 144 2.54 -10.15 -9.39
N ARG A 145 2.83 -10.47 -10.63
CA ARG A 145 4.07 -11.20 -10.99
C ARG A 145 5.30 -10.31 -11.06
N GLY A 146 5.09 -8.98 -11.15
CA GLY A 146 6.18 -8.02 -11.29
C GLY A 146 6.84 -8.04 -12.66
N ALA A 147 7.73 -7.09 -12.91
CA ALA A 147 8.45 -6.95 -14.19
C ALA A 147 9.69 -7.84 -14.29
N SER A 148 9.63 -9.08 -13.80
CA SER A 148 10.75 -10.02 -13.90
C SER A 148 10.88 -10.52 -15.33
N THR A 149 12.08 -10.39 -15.91
CA THR A 149 12.42 -10.93 -17.23
C THR A 149 12.50 -12.46 -17.24
N SER A 150 12.46 -13.11 -16.09
CA SER A 150 12.56 -14.57 -15.95
C SER A 150 11.22 -15.29 -16.11
N LEU A 151 10.10 -14.58 -16.32
CA LEU A 151 8.81 -15.21 -16.57
C LEU A 151 8.82 -15.88 -17.95
N ALA A 152 8.61 -17.19 -17.97
CA ALA A 152 8.70 -18.02 -19.18
C ALA A 152 7.68 -17.64 -20.26
N ASP A 153 6.53 -17.06 -19.87
CA ASP A 153 5.46 -16.65 -20.78
C ASP A 153 5.61 -15.20 -21.30
N GLY A 154 6.61 -14.44 -20.82
CA GLY A 154 6.86 -13.07 -21.21
C GLY A 154 5.78 -12.05 -20.81
N ASN A 155 4.67 -12.49 -20.22
CA ASN A 155 3.56 -11.64 -19.82
C ASN A 155 3.72 -11.18 -18.37
N GLN A 156 4.28 -9.98 -18.22
CA GLN A 156 4.48 -9.35 -16.91
C GLN A 156 3.20 -8.65 -16.44
N TRP A 157 2.35 -8.20 -17.34
CA TRP A 157 1.11 -7.46 -17.08
C TRP A 157 -0.10 -8.18 -17.67
N GLY A 158 -1.27 -7.91 -17.13
CA GLY A 158 -2.54 -8.52 -17.56
C GLY A 158 -3.69 -8.12 -16.66
N THR A 159 -4.80 -8.85 -16.77
CA THR A 159 -6.01 -8.63 -15.97
C THR A 159 -6.48 -9.90 -15.27
N ASP A 160 -5.61 -10.89 -15.17
CA ASP A 160 -5.97 -12.18 -14.60
C ASP A 160 -6.14 -12.05 -13.08
N ASP A 161 -7.20 -12.62 -12.56
CA ASP A 161 -7.46 -12.81 -11.14
C ASP A 161 -7.07 -14.22 -10.71
N GLY A 162 -6.66 -14.40 -9.47
CA GLY A 162 -6.26 -15.68 -8.91
C GLY A 162 -5.16 -15.55 -7.85
N ASP A 163 -4.37 -16.59 -7.67
CA ASP A 163 -3.26 -16.56 -6.73
C ASP A 163 -2.40 -15.29 -6.88
N LEU A 164 -2.10 -14.66 -5.75
CA LEU A 164 -1.49 -13.33 -5.73
C LEU A 164 -0.14 -13.27 -6.44
N ARG A 165 0.65 -14.35 -6.41
CA ARG A 165 2.00 -14.39 -6.96
C ARG A 165 2.11 -15.19 -8.25
N GLU A 166 1.30 -16.24 -8.39
CA GLU A 166 1.41 -17.18 -9.51
C GLU A 166 0.53 -16.78 -10.70
N VAL A 167 -0.67 -16.22 -10.43
CA VAL A 167 -1.68 -15.98 -11.45
C VAL A 167 -2.01 -14.50 -11.63
N ALA A 168 -2.25 -13.78 -10.53
CA ALA A 168 -2.74 -12.40 -10.60
C ALA A 168 -1.80 -11.49 -11.38
N ARG A 169 -2.39 -10.67 -12.27
CA ARG A 169 -1.68 -9.68 -13.08
C ARG A 169 -2.41 -8.35 -13.05
N PHE A 170 -1.64 -7.29 -13.16
CA PHE A 170 -2.14 -5.92 -13.27
C PHE A 170 -1.66 -5.27 -14.56
N ARG A 171 -2.40 -4.30 -15.09
CA ARG A 171 -2.03 -3.55 -16.31
C ARG A 171 -1.38 -2.21 -16.00
N ASP A 172 -1.96 -1.44 -15.10
CA ASP A 172 -1.43 -0.15 -14.65
C ASP A 172 -2.02 0.18 -13.28
N VAL A 173 -1.43 -0.36 -12.24
CA VAL A 173 -1.88 -0.11 -10.86
C VAL A 173 -1.55 1.33 -10.49
N SER A 174 -2.55 2.10 -10.08
CA SER A 174 -2.36 3.52 -9.75
C SER A 174 -2.98 3.95 -8.43
N GLY A 175 -3.77 3.08 -7.78
CA GLY A 175 -4.40 3.35 -6.49
C GLY A 175 -4.39 2.13 -5.59
N LEU A 176 -4.19 2.35 -4.30
CA LEU A 176 -4.20 1.32 -3.28
C LEU A 176 -4.78 1.90 -1.99
N VAL A 177 -5.78 1.24 -1.44
CA VAL A 177 -6.33 1.52 -0.11
C VAL A 177 -6.59 0.22 0.62
N TYR A 178 -6.62 0.27 1.95
CA TYR A 178 -6.91 -0.87 2.80
C TYR A 178 -8.11 -0.58 3.70
N ASP A 179 -9.02 -1.53 3.79
CA ASP A 179 -10.16 -1.53 4.70
C ASP A 179 -9.85 -2.46 5.87
N ASP A 180 -9.47 -1.88 7.02
CA ASP A 180 -9.11 -2.63 8.22
C ASP A 180 -10.26 -3.51 8.74
N ALA A 181 -11.51 -3.08 8.54
CA ALA A 181 -12.67 -3.83 9.03
C ALA A 181 -12.98 -5.07 8.20
N LYS A 182 -12.52 -5.11 6.96
CA LYS A 182 -12.72 -6.23 6.03
C LYS A 182 -11.41 -6.98 5.73
N GLU A 183 -10.28 -6.50 6.27
CA GLU A 183 -8.94 -7.04 5.99
C GLU A 183 -8.67 -7.17 4.48
N MET A 184 -9.06 -6.13 3.72
CA MET A 184 -9.10 -6.17 2.26
C MET A 184 -8.44 -4.94 1.63
N PHE A 185 -7.60 -5.17 0.63
CA PHE A 185 -7.14 -4.08 -0.23
C PHE A 185 -8.11 -3.87 -1.39
N TYR A 186 -8.27 -2.61 -1.77
CA TYR A 186 -8.87 -2.21 -3.03
C TYR A 186 -7.80 -1.58 -3.91
N VAL A 187 -7.68 -2.10 -5.11
CA VAL A 187 -6.65 -1.75 -6.08
C VAL A 187 -7.31 -1.15 -7.31
N HIS A 188 -6.86 0.03 -7.73
CA HIS A 188 -7.28 0.62 -9.00
C HIS A 188 -6.30 0.24 -10.11
N ASP A 189 -6.78 -0.54 -11.06
CA ASP A 189 -6.07 -0.85 -12.31
C ASP A 189 -6.57 0.10 -13.40
N GLN A 190 -5.79 1.15 -13.67
CA GLN A 190 -6.21 2.27 -14.51
C GLN A 190 -6.48 1.87 -15.96
N VAL A 191 -5.59 1.11 -16.58
CA VAL A 191 -5.74 0.67 -17.98
C VAL A 191 -6.81 -0.40 -18.10
N GLY A 192 -6.99 -1.23 -17.08
CA GLY A 192 -8.09 -2.18 -16.99
C GLY A 192 -9.46 -1.54 -16.75
N HIS A 193 -9.49 -0.24 -16.34
CA HIS A 193 -10.70 0.47 -15.89
C HIS A 193 -11.46 -0.27 -14.79
N THR A 194 -10.75 -0.94 -13.90
CA THR A 194 -11.32 -1.80 -12.87
C THR A 194 -10.87 -1.41 -11.47
N ILE A 195 -11.74 -1.66 -10.50
CA ILE A 195 -11.38 -1.76 -9.09
C ILE A 195 -11.35 -3.25 -8.76
N ARG A 196 -10.22 -3.70 -8.25
CA ARG A 196 -10.01 -5.09 -7.86
C ARG A 196 -9.75 -5.19 -6.37
N THR A 197 -10.02 -6.34 -5.79
CA THR A 197 -9.76 -6.60 -4.37
C THR A 197 -8.63 -7.60 -4.21
N ILE A 198 -7.86 -7.44 -3.13
CA ILE A 198 -6.94 -8.43 -2.62
C ILE A 198 -7.40 -8.73 -1.20
N SER A 199 -7.91 -9.94 -0.98
CA SER A 199 -8.24 -10.45 0.35
C SER A 199 -7.11 -11.33 0.86
N MET A 200 -6.85 -11.28 2.15
CA MET A 200 -6.11 -12.34 2.83
C MET A 200 -7.13 -13.44 3.16
N GLU A 201 -7.39 -14.34 2.21
CA GLU A 201 -8.19 -15.51 2.51
C GLU A 201 -7.45 -16.33 3.59
N GLN A 202 -8.04 -16.37 4.76
CA GLN A 202 -7.75 -17.48 5.67
C GLN A 202 -8.27 -18.71 4.98
N GLU A 203 -7.46 -19.76 4.84
CA GLU A 203 -7.94 -21.08 4.41
C GLU A 203 -9.12 -21.42 5.32
N GLU A 204 -10.34 -21.30 4.80
CA GLU A 204 -11.49 -21.90 5.43
C GLU A 204 -11.15 -23.40 5.49
N ASN A 205 -10.95 -23.90 6.72
CA ASN A 205 -11.00 -25.32 6.98
C ASN A 205 -12.35 -25.82 6.45
N VAL A 206 -12.36 -26.31 5.25
CA VAL A 206 -13.45 -27.14 4.72
C VAL A 206 -13.40 -28.42 5.55
N ALA A 207 -13.89 -28.34 6.79
CA ALA A 207 -14.25 -29.51 7.56
C ALA A 207 -15.33 -30.21 6.75
N GLY A 208 -14.97 -31.35 6.19
CA GLY A 208 -15.81 -32.12 5.30
C GLY A 208 -17.20 -32.29 5.88
N ASP A 209 -18.19 -31.83 5.16
CA ASP A 209 -19.57 -32.24 5.37
C ASP A 209 -19.75 -33.66 4.78
N GLU A 210 -19.19 -34.65 5.50
CA GLU A 210 -19.49 -36.06 5.28
C GLU A 210 -20.80 -36.40 5.99
N ASN A 211 -21.93 -35.94 5.42
CA ASN A 211 -23.24 -36.51 5.74
C ASN A 211 -24.17 -36.38 4.54
N ILE A 212 -23.94 -37.23 3.54
CA ILE A 212 -24.96 -37.61 2.59
C ILE A 212 -25.69 -38.83 3.19
N PRO A 213 -26.94 -38.71 3.61
CA PRO A 213 -27.71 -39.90 4.00
C PRO A 213 -27.95 -40.75 2.73
N GLU A 214 -27.50 -42.00 2.77
CA GLU A 214 -27.88 -43.00 1.77
C GLU A 214 -29.40 -43.19 1.86
N ASP A 215 -30.10 -42.85 0.78
CA ASP A 215 -31.52 -43.10 0.58
C ASP A 215 -31.69 -44.59 0.23
N GLU A 216 -32.06 -45.41 1.25
CA GLU A 216 -32.52 -46.78 1.05
C GLU A 216 -33.89 -46.75 0.34
N SER A 217 -33.89 -46.79 -0.97
CA SER A 217 -35.10 -47.14 -1.71
C SER A 217 -35.22 -48.67 -1.80
N THR A 218 -35.98 -49.24 -0.89
CA THR A 218 -36.50 -50.58 -0.97
C THR A 218 -37.41 -50.74 -2.16
N VAL A 219 -37.00 -51.54 -3.11
CA VAL A 219 -37.84 -52.06 -4.18
C VAL A 219 -38.62 -53.27 -3.65
N GLU A 220 -39.88 -53.11 -3.30
CA GLU A 220 -40.81 -54.24 -3.15
C GLU A 220 -41.27 -54.70 -4.56
N SER A 221 -40.92 -55.90 -4.85
CA SER A 221 -41.50 -56.71 -5.91
C SER A 221 -42.81 -57.29 -5.46
N ASN A 222 -43.92 -57.10 -6.23
CA ASN A 222 -45.07 -57.95 -6.18
C ASN A 222 -45.66 -58.15 -7.60
N GLU A 223 -45.72 -59.44 -7.94
CA GLU A 223 -46.54 -60.16 -8.93
C GLU A 223 -46.53 -59.69 -10.39
#